data_f021e7a70c72c32b3af9712951fa4cca
#
_entry.id   f021e7a70c72c32b3af9712951fa4cca
#
_cell.length_a   1.000
_cell.length_b   1.000
_cell.length_c   1.000
_cell.angle_alpha   90.00
_cell.angle_beta   90.00
_cell.angle_gamma   90.00
#
_symmetry.space_group_name_H-M   'P 1'
#
loop_
_entity.id
_entity.type
_entity.pdbx_description
1 polymer ?
#
loop_
_entity_poly.entity_id
_entity_poly.type
_entity_poly.pdbx_seq_one_letter_code
_entity_poly.pdbx_strand_id
1 'polypeptide(L)'
;MTNENLPRYRDKRLQQFVAGYRVRDFQSFERQLKKRLTILEEAQSKEDLRLLPSNHFEALLGDRKGQFSIRINQQWRLCFEWSESQHRAVNIEVVDYH
;
A
#
# COMPACT_ATOMS: atom_id res chain seq x y z
N MET A 1 8.43 16.12 -10.43
CA MET A 1 9.20 14.92 -10.12
C MET A 1 8.38 13.69 -10.45
N THR A 2 8.93 12.77 -11.21
CA THR A 2 8.21 11.56 -11.57
C THR A 2 8.52 10.45 -10.56
N ASN A 3 7.59 9.51 -10.41
CA ASN A 3 7.78 8.36 -9.53
C ASN A 3 8.12 7.07 -10.32
N GLU A 4 8.62 7.23 -11.54
CA GLU A 4 8.88 6.09 -12.43
C GLU A 4 9.99 5.17 -11.92
N ASN A 5 10.96 5.73 -11.20
CA ASN A 5 12.12 4.97 -10.71
C ASN A 5 11.98 4.53 -9.25
N LEU A 6 10.82 4.73 -8.65
CA LEU A 6 10.60 4.29 -7.28
C LEU A 6 10.45 2.78 -7.21
N PRO A 7 10.98 2.14 -6.16
CA PRO A 7 10.77 0.71 -5.96
C PRO A 7 9.28 0.44 -5.72
N ARG A 8 8.83 -0.78 -5.98
CA ARG A 8 7.45 -1.13 -5.69
C ARG A 8 7.18 -1.08 -4.19
N TYR A 9 8.12 -1.56 -3.38
CA TYR A 9 7.97 -1.60 -1.93
C TYR A 9 9.09 -0.79 -1.29
N ARG A 10 8.71 0.29 -0.61
CA ARG A 10 9.65 1.13 0.13
C ARG A 10 10.07 0.47 1.44
N ASP A 11 9.13 -0.22 2.08
CA ASP A 11 9.28 -0.81 3.41
C ASP A 11 10.05 -2.12 3.29
N LYS A 12 11.20 -2.22 3.96
CA LYS A 12 12.03 -3.43 3.92
C LYS A 12 11.30 -4.64 4.48
N ARG A 13 10.47 -4.45 5.52
CA ARG A 13 9.67 -5.53 6.08
C ARG A 13 8.71 -6.07 5.04
N LEU A 14 8.12 -5.16 4.26
CA LEU A 14 7.19 -5.54 3.22
C LEU A 14 7.90 -6.27 2.07
N GLN A 15 9.12 -5.84 1.73
CA GLN A 15 9.94 -6.54 0.74
C GLN A 15 10.18 -7.98 1.17
N GLN A 16 10.51 -8.19 2.45
CA GLN A 16 10.73 -9.53 3.01
C GLN A 16 9.44 -10.35 3.00
N PHE A 17 8.35 -9.73 3.39
CA PHE A 17 7.04 -10.39 3.42
C PHE A 17 6.64 -10.91 2.03
N VAL A 18 6.80 -10.09 1.01
CA VAL A 18 6.47 -10.44 -0.38
C VAL A 18 7.39 -11.55 -0.88
N ALA A 19 8.64 -11.57 -0.41
CA ALA A 19 9.60 -12.59 -0.78
C ALA A 19 9.36 -13.94 -0.07
N GLY A 20 8.37 -13.98 0.83
CA GLY A 20 8.01 -15.22 1.51
C GLY A 20 8.58 -15.38 2.91
N TYR A 21 9.29 -14.37 3.40
CA TYR A 21 9.84 -14.43 4.76
C TYR A 21 8.79 -14.08 5.79
N ARG A 22 8.93 -14.65 6.97
CA ARG A 22 8.07 -14.33 8.09
C ARG A 22 8.52 -13.01 8.70
N VAL A 23 7.59 -12.07 8.87
CA VAL A 23 7.87 -10.76 9.45
C VAL A 23 7.09 -10.63 10.76
N ARG A 24 7.82 -10.55 11.86
CA ARG A 24 7.21 -10.50 13.20
C ARG A 24 6.19 -9.37 13.33
N ASP A 25 6.54 -8.19 12.83
CA ASP A 25 5.69 -7.00 12.97
C ASP A 25 4.32 -7.17 12.32
N PHE A 26 4.20 -8.09 11.37
CA PHE A 26 2.96 -8.27 10.60
C PHE A 26 2.12 -9.48 11.05
N GLN A 27 2.61 -10.26 12.01
CA GLN A 27 1.97 -11.55 12.33
C GLN A 27 0.53 -11.42 12.82
N SER A 28 0.23 -10.38 13.60
CA SER A 28 -1.12 -10.20 14.15
C SER A 28 -2.17 -9.86 13.08
N PHE A 29 -1.74 -9.37 11.91
CA PHE A 29 -2.66 -9.00 10.84
C PHE A 29 -2.21 -9.52 9.48
N GLU A 30 -1.43 -10.58 9.47
CA GLU A 30 -0.81 -11.11 8.24
C GLU A 30 -1.83 -11.44 7.15
N ARG A 31 -2.93 -12.09 7.50
CA ARG A 31 -3.98 -12.45 6.54
C ARG A 31 -4.60 -11.21 5.92
N GLN A 32 -4.90 -10.22 6.74
CA GLN A 32 -5.50 -8.97 6.29
C GLN A 32 -4.54 -8.19 5.39
N LEU A 33 -3.25 -8.17 5.77
CA LEU A 33 -2.21 -7.54 4.98
C LEU A 33 -2.11 -8.19 3.61
N LYS A 34 -2.04 -9.50 3.57
CA LYS A 34 -1.90 -10.24 2.32
C LYS A 34 -3.07 -9.95 1.37
N LYS A 35 -4.28 -9.94 1.91
CA LYS A 35 -5.48 -9.64 1.13
C LYS A 35 -5.42 -8.23 0.53
N ARG A 36 -5.11 -7.22 1.36
CA ARG A 36 -5.07 -5.83 0.88
C ARG A 36 -3.93 -5.60 -0.08
N LEU A 37 -2.78 -6.21 0.18
CA LEU A 37 -1.64 -6.07 -0.70
C LEU A 37 -1.95 -6.64 -2.08
N THR A 38 -2.61 -7.79 -2.15
CA THR A 38 -3.03 -8.38 -3.42
C THR A 38 -3.96 -7.44 -4.18
N ILE A 39 -4.96 -6.87 -3.49
CA ILE A 39 -5.88 -5.91 -4.08
C ILE A 39 -5.11 -4.71 -4.65
N LEU A 40 -4.16 -4.19 -3.89
CA LEU A 40 -3.35 -3.05 -4.30
C LEU A 40 -2.48 -3.38 -5.51
N GLU A 41 -1.84 -4.54 -5.49
CA GLU A 41 -0.94 -4.97 -6.56
C GLU A 41 -1.67 -5.23 -7.87
N GLU A 42 -2.93 -5.66 -7.79
CA GLU A 42 -3.74 -5.96 -8.99
C GLU A 42 -4.44 -4.73 -9.56
N ALA A 43 -4.54 -3.63 -8.80
CA ALA A 43 -5.20 -2.43 -9.26
C ALA A 43 -4.46 -1.82 -10.45
N GLN A 44 -5.21 -1.42 -11.47
CA GLN A 44 -4.67 -0.79 -12.68
C GLN A 44 -4.96 0.70 -12.71
N SER A 45 -5.76 1.20 -11.77
CA SER A 45 -6.06 2.62 -11.65
C SER A 45 -6.41 2.93 -10.20
N LYS A 46 -6.30 4.20 -9.84
CA LYS A 46 -6.74 4.65 -8.51
C LYS A 46 -8.25 4.44 -8.36
N GLU A 47 -8.99 4.53 -9.45
CA GLU A 47 -10.42 4.33 -9.44
C GLU A 47 -10.80 2.91 -9.01
N ASP A 48 -10.03 1.91 -9.45
CA ASP A 48 -10.23 0.53 -9.00
C ASP A 48 -10.20 0.43 -7.48
N LEU A 49 -9.33 1.19 -6.84
CA LEU A 49 -9.20 1.19 -5.39
C LEU A 49 -10.36 1.92 -4.71
N ARG A 50 -10.86 2.99 -5.34
CA ARG A 50 -12.01 3.74 -4.81
C ARG A 50 -13.30 2.93 -4.87
N LEU A 51 -13.46 2.11 -5.89
CA LEU A 51 -14.69 1.37 -6.12
C LEU A 51 -14.92 0.24 -5.11
N LEU A 52 -13.90 -0.11 -4.34
CA LEU A 52 -14.03 -1.11 -3.28
C LEU A 52 -14.13 -0.39 -1.94
N PRO A 53 -15.35 -0.22 -1.38
CA PRO A 53 -15.53 0.58 -0.15
C PRO A 53 -14.71 0.11 1.03
N SER A 54 -14.46 -1.20 1.14
CA SER A 54 -13.68 -1.74 2.26
C SER A 54 -12.22 -1.30 2.24
N ASN A 55 -11.73 -0.74 1.13
CA ASN A 55 -10.38 -0.17 1.07
C ASN A 55 -10.26 1.12 1.86
N HIS A 56 -11.36 1.86 2.06
CA HIS A 56 -11.29 3.20 2.67
C HIS A 56 -10.18 4.03 2.02
N PHE A 57 -10.19 4.08 0.68
CA PHE A 57 -9.17 4.79 -0.09
C PHE A 57 -9.13 6.26 0.28
N GLU A 58 -7.94 6.79 0.52
CA GLU A 58 -7.73 8.19 0.87
C GLU A 58 -6.53 8.77 0.12
N ALA A 59 -6.67 10.03 -0.31
CA ALA A 59 -5.53 10.85 -0.71
C ALA A 59 -4.99 11.51 0.55
N LEU A 60 -3.69 11.39 0.79
CA LEU A 60 -3.08 11.89 2.02
C LEU A 60 -2.68 13.35 1.90
N LEU A 61 -2.59 14.02 3.05
CA LEU A 61 -2.29 15.45 3.13
C LEU A 61 -1.02 15.66 3.96
N GLY A 62 -0.63 16.95 4.09
CA GLY A 62 0.54 17.31 4.89
C GLY A 62 1.83 16.74 4.32
N ASP A 63 2.62 16.14 5.20
CA ASP A 63 3.93 15.58 4.82
C ASP A 63 3.82 14.42 3.82
N ARG A 64 2.64 13.81 3.72
CA ARG A 64 2.40 12.69 2.81
C ARG A 64 1.62 13.10 1.57
N LYS A 65 1.51 14.39 1.30
CA LYS A 65 0.84 14.86 0.09
C LYS A 65 1.44 14.21 -1.15
N GLY A 66 0.58 13.72 -2.04
CA GLY A 66 1.00 12.97 -3.21
C GLY A 66 0.95 11.47 -3.01
N GLN A 67 0.70 11.03 -1.78
CA GLN A 67 0.51 9.64 -1.45
C GLN A 67 -0.96 9.32 -1.23
N PHE A 68 -1.26 8.04 -1.25
CA PHE A 68 -2.60 7.51 -1.02
C PHE A 68 -2.51 6.37 -0.02
N SER A 69 -3.66 5.99 0.55
CA SER A 69 -3.67 4.83 1.44
C SER A 69 -4.93 4.00 1.26
N ILE A 70 -4.81 2.70 1.55
CA ILE A 70 -5.95 1.81 1.74
C ILE A 70 -5.81 1.14 3.11
N ARG A 71 -6.95 0.78 3.69
CA ARG A 71 -6.99 0.23 5.05
C ARG A 71 -6.68 -1.26 5.06
N ILE A 72 -5.76 -1.68 5.94
CA ILE A 72 -5.54 -3.09 6.25
C ILE A 72 -6.54 -3.51 7.34
N ASN A 73 -6.55 -2.76 8.43
CA ASN A 73 -7.50 -2.92 9.54
C ASN A 73 -7.67 -1.57 10.24
N GLN A 74 -8.22 -1.52 11.44
CA GLN A 74 -8.47 -0.25 12.13
C GLN A 74 -7.18 0.49 12.51
N GLN A 75 -6.06 -0.22 12.63
CA GLN A 75 -4.80 0.37 13.06
C GLN A 75 -3.82 0.58 11.90
N TRP A 76 -3.78 -0.33 10.95
CA TRP A 76 -2.73 -0.39 9.94
C TRP A 76 -3.27 -0.04 8.55
N ARG A 77 -2.44 0.69 7.78
CA ARG A 77 -2.78 1.06 6.40
C ARG A 77 -1.60 0.79 5.49
N LEU A 78 -1.90 0.58 4.20
CA LEU A 78 -0.89 0.57 3.15
C LEU A 78 -0.86 1.97 2.55
N CYS A 79 0.30 2.62 2.64
CA CYS A 79 0.53 3.92 2.02
C CYS A 79 1.38 3.72 0.78
N PHE A 80 1.10 4.47 -0.27
CA PHE A 80 1.75 4.26 -1.57
C PHE A 80 1.64 5.51 -2.43
N GLU A 81 2.43 5.53 -3.50
CA GLU A 81 2.29 6.49 -4.58
C GLU A 81 1.72 5.76 -5.79
N TRP A 82 1.10 6.49 -6.68
CA TRP A 82 0.57 5.90 -7.90
C TRP A 82 1.42 6.30 -9.09
N SER A 83 1.91 5.32 -9.83
CA SER A 83 2.67 5.56 -11.05
C SER A 83 1.70 5.58 -12.23
N GLU A 84 1.48 6.77 -12.79
CA GLU A 84 0.59 6.92 -13.93
C GLU A 84 1.16 6.23 -15.18
N SER A 85 2.48 6.23 -15.33
CA SER A 85 3.12 5.62 -16.50
C SER A 85 3.07 4.09 -16.46
N GLN A 86 3.17 3.51 -15.25
CA GLN A 86 3.17 2.06 -15.08
C GLN A 86 1.79 1.50 -14.70
N HIS A 87 0.83 2.38 -14.43
CA HIS A 87 -0.53 2.01 -14.00
C HIS A 87 -0.50 1.07 -12.80
N ARG A 88 0.27 1.45 -11.76
CA ARG A 88 0.38 0.61 -10.57
C ARG A 88 0.81 1.40 -9.34
N ALA A 89 0.54 0.83 -8.18
CA ALA A 89 1.03 1.37 -6.92
C ALA A 89 2.53 1.11 -6.78
N VAL A 90 3.27 2.09 -6.30
CA VAL A 90 4.72 2.00 -6.07
C VAL A 90 5.03 2.61 -4.72
N ASN A 91 6.24 2.39 -4.25
CA ASN A 91 6.73 2.98 -2.99
C ASN A 91 5.81 2.62 -1.81
N ILE A 92 5.37 1.37 -1.79
CA ILE A 92 4.37 0.87 -0.83
C ILE A 92 5.02 0.64 0.54
N GLU A 93 4.33 1.05 1.60
CA GLU A 93 4.78 0.79 2.97
C GLU A 93 3.59 0.53 3.89
N VAL A 94 3.85 -0.20 4.97
CA VAL A 94 2.86 -0.47 6.01
C VAL A 94 3.03 0.56 7.11
N VAL A 95 1.96 1.27 7.43
CA VAL A 95 2.00 2.39 8.38
C VAL A 95 0.99 2.16 9.49
N ASP A 96 1.45 2.37 10.72
CA ASP A 96 0.59 2.38 11.91
C ASP A 96 -0.14 3.72 11.94
N TYR A 97 -1.45 3.66 11.82
CA TYR A 97 -2.26 4.85 11.63
C TYR A 97 -3.17 5.09 12.83
N HIS A 98 -2.76 6.00 13.65
CA HIS A 98 -3.59 6.42 14.79
C HIS A 98 -4.31 7.70 14.51
#